data_fa6ed1eb68aadc55b0e6570599c1cb1e
#
_entry.id   fa6ed1eb68aadc55b0e6570599c1cb1e
#
_cell.length_a   1.000
_cell.length_b   1.000
_cell.length_c   1.000
_cell.angle_alpha   90.00
_cell.angle_beta   90.00
_cell.angle_gamma   90.00
#
_symmetry.space_group_name_H-M   'P 1'
#
loop_
_entity.id
_entity.type
_entity.pdbx_description
1 polymer ?
#
loop_
_entity_poly.entity_id
_entity_poly.type
_entity_poly.pdbx_seq_one_letter_code
_entity_poly.pdbx_strand_id
1 'polypeptide(L)'
;EYIPGNNDITVGHVVITATGTPDHPSCFDNASVSKNIIIRNLPTVIAGNDISACEGDYCPLNGYSTNHNNIFWTTDGDGFFNISNIFNATYTPGANDIANGGCTLTLNAVALSPCADTITDDLSITIIRDPQITICEDIESCNNSIVNLSVDTAYCNSIIWSTSGSGTFSDNTS
;
A
#
# COMPACT_ATOMS: atom_id res chain seq x y z
N GLU A 1 -27.36 27.35 16.32
CA GLU A 1 -26.56 26.40 15.53
C GLU A 1 -25.76 27.18 14.49
N TYR A 2 -24.49 26.85 14.29
CA TYR A 2 -23.63 27.44 13.26
C TYR A 2 -23.05 26.35 12.38
N ILE A 3 -23.17 26.51 11.06
CA ILE A 3 -22.63 25.59 10.04
C ILE A 3 -21.51 26.35 9.32
N PRO A 4 -20.26 25.87 9.34
CA PRO A 4 -19.15 26.52 8.64
C PRO A 4 -19.38 26.59 7.13
N GLY A 5 -19.09 27.75 6.55
CA GLY A 5 -19.08 27.94 5.09
C GLY A 5 -17.71 27.60 4.49
N ASN A 6 -17.65 27.56 3.14
CA ASN A 6 -16.40 27.20 2.42
C ASN A 6 -15.22 28.10 2.77
N ASN A 7 -15.46 29.39 3.01
CA ASN A 7 -14.40 30.32 3.40
C ASN A 7 -13.84 30.00 4.81
N ASP A 8 -14.70 29.64 5.76
CA ASP A 8 -14.31 29.29 7.12
C ASP A 8 -13.47 28.00 7.13
N ILE A 9 -13.85 27.03 6.28
CA ILE A 9 -13.11 25.78 6.06
C ILE A 9 -11.73 26.09 5.48
N THR A 10 -11.65 26.98 4.50
CA THR A 10 -10.38 27.37 3.84
C THR A 10 -9.45 28.11 4.79
N VAL A 11 -10.00 29.02 5.62
CA VAL A 11 -9.24 29.81 6.60
C VAL A 11 -8.88 28.96 7.84
N GLY A 12 -9.67 27.91 8.13
CA GLY A 12 -9.44 26.99 9.24
C GLY A 12 -9.92 27.51 10.60
N HIS A 13 -10.59 28.66 10.65
CA HIS A 13 -11.19 29.18 11.86
C HIS A 13 -12.27 30.23 11.57
N VAL A 14 -13.14 30.46 12.55
CA VAL A 14 -14.12 31.52 12.54
C VAL A 14 -14.32 32.07 13.96
N VAL A 15 -14.56 33.36 14.05
CA VAL A 15 -14.92 34.02 15.32
C VAL A 15 -16.44 34.24 15.33
N ILE A 16 -17.12 33.65 16.30
CA ILE A 16 -18.54 33.88 16.54
C ILE A 16 -18.67 34.86 17.69
N THR A 17 -19.50 35.92 17.46
CA THR A 17 -19.77 36.96 18.46
C THR A 17 -21.27 36.98 18.79
N ALA A 18 -21.60 36.86 20.04
CA ALA A 18 -22.93 37.12 20.55
C ALA A 18 -22.99 38.53 21.12
N THR A 19 -23.97 39.31 20.68
CA THR A 19 -24.19 40.70 21.16
C THR A 19 -25.58 40.77 21.78
N GLY A 20 -25.63 41.16 23.02
CA GLY A 20 -26.87 41.49 23.74
C GLY A 20 -27.12 42.99 23.72
N THR A 21 -28.34 43.40 23.42
CA THR A 21 -28.79 44.77 23.50
C THR A 21 -29.54 44.98 24.82
N PRO A 22 -29.45 46.19 25.45
CA PRO A 22 -30.22 46.48 26.65
C PRO A 22 -31.73 46.35 26.43
N ASP A 23 -32.45 45.90 27.45
CA ASP A 23 -33.92 45.81 27.46
C ASP A 23 -34.60 47.11 27.89
N HIS A 24 -33.81 48.09 28.37
CA HIS A 24 -34.32 49.38 28.84
C HIS A 24 -33.78 50.56 28.00
N PRO A 25 -34.67 51.48 27.53
CA PRO A 25 -34.29 52.56 26.62
C PRO A 25 -33.31 53.61 27.20
N SER A 26 -33.04 53.58 28.50
CA SER A 26 -32.03 54.48 29.15
C SER A 26 -30.63 53.87 29.19
N CYS A 27 -30.45 52.62 28.76
CA CYS A 27 -29.15 51.96 28.62
C CYS A 27 -28.78 51.91 27.13
N PHE A 28 -27.57 52.36 26.77
CA PHE A 28 -27.14 52.46 25.36
C PHE A 28 -26.00 51.52 25.02
N ASP A 29 -25.37 50.88 26.01
CA ASP A 29 -24.21 50.03 25.81
C ASP A 29 -24.60 48.58 25.55
N ASN A 30 -24.18 48.05 24.41
CA ASN A 30 -24.29 46.64 24.09
C ASN A 30 -23.18 45.85 24.79
N ALA A 31 -23.53 44.66 25.27
CA ALA A 31 -22.54 43.69 25.75
C ALA A 31 -22.26 42.66 24.64
N SER A 32 -21.01 42.39 24.37
CA SER A 32 -20.67 41.33 23.38
C SER A 32 -19.57 40.40 23.92
N VAL A 33 -19.65 39.14 23.52
CA VAL A 33 -18.66 38.11 23.80
C VAL A 33 -18.38 37.34 22.53
N SER A 34 -17.12 37.04 22.30
CA SER A 34 -16.67 36.34 21.12
C SER A 34 -15.99 35.01 21.48
N LYS A 35 -16.13 34.00 20.61
CA LYS A 35 -15.47 32.72 20.72
C LYS A 35 -14.87 32.33 19.36
N ASN A 36 -13.62 31.88 19.39
CA ASN A 36 -12.97 31.32 18.22
C ASN A 36 -13.33 29.84 18.09
N ILE A 37 -13.74 29.43 16.90
CA ILE A 37 -13.94 28.04 16.51
C ILE A 37 -12.85 27.69 15.53
N ILE A 38 -12.08 26.62 15.80
CA ILE A 38 -11.09 26.07 14.90
C ILE A 38 -11.76 24.98 14.05
N ILE A 39 -11.58 25.06 12.74
CA ILE A 39 -12.09 24.10 11.76
C ILE A 39 -10.91 23.30 11.24
N ARG A 40 -10.99 21.97 11.34
CA ARG A 40 -9.95 21.04 10.85
C ARG A 40 -10.43 20.35 9.59
N ASN A 41 -9.55 20.31 8.59
CA ASN A 41 -9.77 19.49 7.40
C ASN A 41 -9.46 18.02 7.72
N LEU A 42 -10.17 17.12 7.04
CA LEU A 42 -9.82 15.69 7.05
C LEU A 42 -8.48 15.47 6.36
N PRO A 43 -7.79 14.36 6.66
CA PRO A 43 -6.60 13.98 5.94
C PRO A 43 -6.87 13.77 4.44
N THR A 44 -5.88 14.09 3.61
CA THR A 44 -5.73 13.48 2.28
C THR A 44 -4.69 12.38 2.40
N VAL A 45 -4.91 11.24 1.76
CA VAL A 45 -4.03 10.07 1.83
C VAL A 45 -3.71 9.61 0.42
N ILE A 46 -2.47 9.23 0.19
CA ILE A 46 -1.99 8.63 -1.06
C ILE A 46 -1.03 7.49 -0.66
N ALA A 47 -1.41 6.26 -0.94
CA ALA A 47 -0.59 5.07 -0.67
C ALA A 47 0.60 4.97 -1.64
N GLY A 48 0.42 5.47 -2.85
CA GLY A 48 1.40 5.38 -3.94
C GLY A 48 0.87 4.54 -5.10
N ASN A 49 1.77 4.22 -6.04
CA ASN A 49 1.43 3.36 -7.18
C ASN A 49 1.54 1.88 -6.81
N ASP A 50 0.82 1.04 -7.55
CA ASP A 50 0.98 -0.40 -7.48
C ASP A 50 2.43 -0.84 -7.76
N ILE A 51 2.87 -1.91 -7.09
CA ILE A 51 4.24 -2.41 -7.11
C ILE A 51 4.23 -3.82 -7.73
N SER A 52 5.20 -4.07 -8.63
CA SER A 52 5.54 -5.42 -9.05
C SER A 52 6.94 -5.75 -8.54
N ALA A 53 7.09 -6.89 -7.88
CA ALA A 53 8.33 -7.37 -7.28
C ALA A 53 8.56 -8.84 -7.61
N CYS A 54 9.81 -9.30 -7.66
CA CYS A 54 10.12 -10.72 -7.75
C CYS A 54 10.00 -11.39 -6.37
N GLU A 55 9.82 -12.69 -6.36
CA GLU A 55 9.86 -13.50 -5.16
C GLU A 55 11.18 -13.26 -4.40
N GLY A 56 11.07 -12.94 -3.09
CA GLY A 56 12.22 -12.61 -2.25
C GLY A 56 12.63 -11.14 -2.20
N ASP A 57 12.07 -10.29 -3.06
CA ASP A 57 12.33 -8.86 -3.05
C ASP A 57 11.58 -8.14 -1.91
N TYR A 58 12.15 -7.00 -1.51
CA TYR A 58 11.49 -6.05 -0.60
C TYR A 58 10.73 -5.01 -1.41
N CYS A 59 9.58 -4.60 -0.91
CA CYS A 59 8.71 -3.59 -1.52
C CYS A 59 8.85 -2.25 -0.79
N PRO A 60 9.67 -1.30 -1.27
CA PRO A 60 9.75 0.03 -0.67
C PRO A 60 8.49 0.83 -0.99
N LEU A 61 7.91 1.46 0.03
CA LEU A 61 6.71 2.25 -0.05
C LEU A 61 7.03 3.75 -0.09
N ASN A 62 6.14 4.53 -0.64
CA ASN A 62 6.27 5.98 -0.72
C ASN A 62 4.90 6.66 -0.57
N GLY A 63 4.31 6.49 0.62
CA GLY A 63 3.04 7.11 0.94
C GLY A 63 3.15 8.60 1.23
N TYR A 64 1.99 9.26 1.24
CA TYR A 64 1.87 10.68 1.58
C TYR A 64 0.51 10.98 2.21
N SER A 65 0.48 11.93 3.15
CA SER A 65 -0.77 12.41 3.73
C SER A 65 -0.62 13.84 4.23
N THR A 66 -1.73 14.59 4.24
CA THR A 66 -1.84 15.92 4.87
C THR A 66 -2.90 15.90 5.96
N ASN A 67 -2.86 16.88 6.86
CA ASN A 67 -3.86 17.09 7.94
C ASN A 67 -4.07 15.86 8.85
N HIS A 68 -3.08 14.98 8.94
CA HIS A 68 -3.12 13.81 9.81
C HIS A 68 -2.51 14.09 11.19
N ASN A 69 -2.95 13.35 12.18
CA ASN A 69 -2.32 13.26 13.50
C ASN A 69 -1.31 12.11 13.55
N ASN A 70 -1.66 10.99 12.91
CA ASN A 70 -0.86 9.78 12.85
C ASN A 70 -1.13 9.06 11.53
N ILE A 71 -0.15 8.28 11.05
CA ILE A 71 -0.31 7.37 9.92
C ILE A 71 0.16 5.97 10.30
N PHE A 72 -0.38 4.95 9.63
CA PHE A 72 0.12 3.59 9.73
C PHE A 72 -0.32 2.75 8.53
N TRP A 73 0.56 1.84 8.15
CA TRP A 73 0.30 0.84 7.13
C TRP A 73 -0.32 -0.42 7.71
N THR A 74 -1.23 -1.02 6.95
CA THR A 74 -1.80 -2.35 7.19
C THR A 74 -1.75 -3.17 5.90
N THR A 75 -1.89 -4.49 6.01
CA THR A 75 -1.95 -5.43 4.88
C THR A 75 -3.08 -6.43 5.07
N ASP A 76 -3.62 -6.94 3.99
CA ASP A 76 -4.51 -8.12 3.97
C ASP A 76 -3.72 -9.44 3.84
N GLY A 77 -2.41 -9.35 3.61
CA GLY A 77 -1.49 -10.48 3.50
C GLY A 77 -0.86 -10.92 4.82
N ASP A 78 0.10 -11.84 4.73
CA ASP A 78 0.83 -12.40 5.88
C ASP A 78 2.27 -11.90 6.02
N GLY A 79 2.67 -10.93 5.19
CA GLY A 79 3.97 -10.27 5.29
C GLY A 79 4.04 -9.25 6.42
N PHE A 80 5.12 -8.50 6.49
CA PHE A 80 5.34 -7.53 7.56
C PHE A 80 6.03 -6.25 7.09
N PHE A 81 5.80 -5.17 7.83
CA PHE A 81 6.48 -3.88 7.63
C PHE A 81 7.70 -3.78 8.56
N ASN A 82 8.80 -3.21 8.07
CA ASN A 82 9.94 -2.88 8.92
C ASN A 82 9.54 -1.86 10.01
N ILE A 83 8.81 -0.80 9.62
CA ILE A 83 8.23 0.21 10.49
C ILE A 83 6.90 0.63 9.85
N SER A 84 5.76 0.32 10.48
CA SER A 84 4.45 0.55 9.87
C SER A 84 3.94 2.00 9.96
N ASN A 85 4.51 2.85 10.80
CA ASN A 85 4.02 4.21 11.07
C ASN A 85 4.86 5.32 10.41
N ILE A 86 5.53 5.02 9.32
CA ILE A 86 6.25 5.98 8.47
C ILE A 86 5.80 5.86 7.01
N PHE A 87 5.89 6.93 6.23
CA PHE A 87 5.50 6.95 4.83
C PHE A 87 6.35 6.01 3.96
N ASN A 88 7.66 6.03 4.20
CA ASN A 88 8.65 5.25 3.44
C ASN A 88 8.95 3.92 4.15
N ALA A 89 7.91 3.20 4.55
CA ALA A 89 8.03 1.86 5.08
C ALA A 89 8.54 0.90 4.00
N THR A 90 9.06 -0.25 4.43
CA THR A 90 9.37 -1.36 3.53
C THR A 90 8.52 -2.55 3.94
N TYR A 91 7.81 -3.11 2.99
CA TYR A 91 7.04 -4.35 3.18
C TYR A 91 7.84 -5.54 2.70
N THR A 92 7.85 -6.60 3.49
CA THR A 92 8.41 -7.91 3.13
C THR A 92 7.25 -8.87 2.97
N PRO A 93 6.99 -9.37 1.74
CA PRO A 93 5.92 -10.32 1.50
C PRO A 93 6.09 -11.62 2.30
N GLY A 94 4.97 -12.16 2.77
CA GLY A 94 4.91 -13.45 3.43
C GLY A 94 4.71 -14.62 2.45
N ALA A 95 4.70 -15.83 2.99
CA ALA A 95 4.57 -17.05 2.18
C ALA A 95 3.22 -17.13 1.45
N ASN A 96 2.13 -16.67 2.11
CA ASN A 96 0.81 -16.65 1.47
C ASN A 96 0.69 -15.54 0.43
N ASP A 97 1.34 -14.39 0.61
CA ASP A 97 1.41 -13.32 -0.40
C ASP A 97 2.08 -13.84 -1.67
N ILE A 98 3.20 -14.55 -1.53
CA ILE A 98 3.92 -15.19 -2.63
C ILE A 98 3.03 -16.26 -3.28
N ALA A 99 2.39 -17.12 -2.47
CA ALA A 99 1.52 -18.18 -2.97
C ALA A 99 0.30 -17.65 -3.74
N ASN A 100 -0.24 -16.52 -3.32
CA ASN A 100 -1.40 -15.86 -3.95
C ASN A 100 -1.01 -14.94 -5.12
N GLY A 101 0.29 -14.66 -5.30
CA GLY A 101 0.81 -13.76 -6.32
C GLY A 101 0.68 -12.27 -5.98
N GLY A 102 0.46 -11.93 -4.71
CA GLY A 102 0.39 -10.57 -4.22
C GLY A 102 -0.54 -10.35 -3.04
N CYS A 103 -0.63 -9.09 -2.62
CA CYS A 103 -1.50 -8.62 -1.53
C CYS A 103 -1.83 -7.13 -1.70
N THR A 104 -2.71 -6.61 -0.85
CA THR A 104 -3.07 -5.19 -0.78
C THR A 104 -2.46 -4.55 0.47
N LEU A 105 -1.86 -3.39 0.30
CA LEU A 105 -1.38 -2.57 1.40
C LEU A 105 -2.23 -1.32 1.52
N THR A 106 -2.67 -0.99 2.73
CA THR A 106 -3.49 0.17 3.04
C THR A 106 -2.72 1.17 3.88
N LEU A 107 -2.60 2.42 3.41
CA LEU A 107 -2.14 3.54 4.20
C LEU A 107 -3.32 4.18 4.92
N ASN A 108 -3.25 4.21 6.25
CA ASN A 108 -4.25 4.80 7.11
C ASN A 108 -3.74 6.13 7.66
N ALA A 109 -4.57 7.17 7.63
CA ALA A 109 -4.27 8.47 8.23
C ALA A 109 -5.39 8.89 9.19
N VAL A 110 -5.05 9.02 10.46
CA VAL A 110 -5.96 9.47 11.52
C VAL A 110 -6.04 10.98 11.51
N ALA A 111 -7.24 11.52 11.52
CA ALA A 111 -7.48 12.95 11.50
C ALA A 111 -6.96 13.67 12.76
N LEU A 112 -6.70 14.98 12.64
CA LEU A 112 -6.40 15.86 13.76
C LEU A 112 -7.66 16.07 14.63
N SER A 113 -7.50 16.04 15.95
CA SER A 113 -8.59 16.40 16.88
C SER A 113 -9.16 17.80 16.55
N PRO A 114 -10.48 18.03 16.59
CA PRO A 114 -11.53 17.15 17.16
C PRO A 114 -12.11 16.13 16.19
N CYS A 115 -11.62 16.03 14.95
CA CYS A 115 -12.04 14.98 14.02
C CYS A 115 -11.52 13.62 14.51
N ALA A 116 -12.32 12.57 14.33
CA ALA A 116 -11.99 11.22 14.77
C ALA A 116 -11.91 10.22 13.62
N ASP A 117 -12.05 10.70 12.39
CA ASP A 117 -12.07 9.86 11.20
C ASP A 117 -10.67 9.34 10.85
N THR A 118 -10.63 8.15 10.26
CA THR A 118 -9.45 7.60 9.60
C THR A 118 -9.75 7.53 8.11
N ILE A 119 -8.91 8.16 7.30
CA ILE A 119 -8.98 8.14 5.84
C ILE A 119 -7.91 7.18 5.33
N THR A 120 -8.24 6.40 4.32
CA THR A 120 -7.37 5.34 3.79
C THR A 120 -7.19 5.46 2.29
N ASP A 121 -6.07 4.93 1.81
CA ASP A 121 -5.81 4.68 0.40
C ASP A 121 -5.00 3.39 0.27
N ASP A 122 -5.19 2.67 -0.84
CA ASP A 122 -4.63 1.34 -1.04
C ASP A 122 -3.66 1.32 -2.22
N LEU A 123 -2.70 0.41 -2.16
CA LEU A 123 -1.91 -0.02 -3.31
C LEU A 123 -1.85 -1.55 -3.35
N SER A 124 -1.73 -2.11 -4.56
CA SER A 124 -1.57 -3.53 -4.80
C SER A 124 -0.11 -3.91 -5.01
N ILE A 125 0.32 -5.02 -4.41
CA ILE A 125 1.59 -5.67 -4.72
C ILE A 125 1.29 -6.89 -5.59
N THR A 126 1.99 -6.99 -6.73
CA THR A 126 2.02 -8.19 -7.56
C THR A 126 3.37 -8.87 -7.40
N ILE A 127 3.38 -10.16 -7.03
CA ILE A 127 4.62 -10.93 -6.83
C ILE A 127 4.80 -11.89 -8.00
N ILE A 128 5.93 -11.74 -8.69
CA ILE A 128 6.35 -12.59 -9.79
C ILE A 128 7.22 -13.70 -9.20
N ARG A 129 6.80 -14.95 -9.38
CA ARG A 129 7.51 -16.10 -8.83
C ARG A 129 8.74 -16.43 -9.65
N ASP A 130 9.75 -16.95 -8.99
CA ASP A 130 10.94 -17.47 -9.63
C ASP A 130 10.63 -18.73 -10.45
N PRO A 131 11.31 -18.93 -11.60
CA PRO A 131 11.20 -20.14 -12.39
C PRO A 131 11.57 -21.39 -11.56
N GLN A 132 10.75 -22.41 -11.65
CA GLN A 132 11.02 -23.71 -11.01
C GLN A 132 11.18 -24.78 -12.07
N ILE A 133 12.24 -25.57 -11.96
CA ILE A 133 12.56 -26.68 -12.86
C ILE A 133 12.87 -27.91 -12.01
N THR A 134 12.17 -29.00 -12.26
CA THR A 134 12.45 -30.30 -11.68
C THR A 134 12.72 -31.31 -12.81
N ILE A 135 13.92 -31.87 -12.81
CA ILE A 135 14.31 -32.88 -13.79
C ILE A 135 14.10 -34.27 -13.16
N CYS A 136 13.84 -35.28 -14.00
CA CYS A 136 13.80 -36.69 -13.61
C CYS A 136 15.13 -37.16 -12.98
N GLU A 137 15.09 -38.29 -12.30
CA GLU A 137 16.30 -38.96 -11.75
C GLU A 137 17.31 -39.31 -12.86
N ASP A 138 18.54 -39.64 -12.46
CA ASP A 138 19.59 -40.04 -13.35
C ASP A 138 19.15 -41.25 -14.24
N ILE A 139 19.47 -41.19 -15.52
CA ILE A 139 19.05 -42.17 -16.51
C ILE A 139 20.27 -42.99 -16.96
N GLU A 140 20.16 -44.31 -16.87
CA GLU A 140 21.12 -45.25 -17.48
C GLU A 140 20.63 -45.66 -18.88
N SER A 141 21.54 -45.67 -19.84
CA SER A 141 21.22 -45.99 -21.23
C SER A 141 22.29 -46.85 -21.86
N CYS A 142 21.88 -47.73 -22.77
CA CYS A 142 22.79 -48.52 -23.58
C CYS A 142 23.41 -47.71 -24.73
N ASN A 143 24.58 -48.17 -25.21
CA ASN A 143 25.22 -47.60 -26.41
C ASN A 143 24.24 -47.55 -27.60
N ASN A 144 24.20 -46.42 -28.30
CA ASN A 144 23.32 -46.16 -29.46
C ASN A 144 21.80 -46.10 -29.15
N SER A 145 21.42 -45.96 -27.91
CA SER A 145 20.01 -45.72 -27.52
C SER A 145 19.65 -44.25 -27.57
N ILE A 146 18.41 -43.99 -27.92
CA ILE A 146 17.80 -42.63 -27.73
C ILE A 146 17.35 -42.51 -26.29
N VAL A 147 17.73 -41.44 -25.64
CA VAL A 147 17.26 -41.10 -24.30
C VAL A 147 16.19 -40.03 -24.39
N ASN A 148 15.01 -40.33 -23.89
CA ASN A 148 13.94 -39.33 -23.76
C ASN A 148 14.11 -38.59 -22.45
N LEU A 149 14.20 -37.27 -22.54
CA LEU A 149 14.29 -36.38 -21.39
C LEU A 149 12.92 -35.79 -21.08
N SER A 150 12.60 -35.66 -19.82
CA SER A 150 11.40 -34.98 -19.36
C SER A 150 11.74 -34.05 -18.22
N VAL A 151 11.02 -32.94 -18.11
CA VAL A 151 11.18 -31.92 -17.09
C VAL A 151 9.82 -31.38 -16.73
N ASP A 152 9.59 -31.19 -15.43
CA ASP A 152 8.44 -30.46 -14.91
C ASP A 152 8.86 -29.01 -14.61
N THR A 153 8.05 -28.07 -15.06
CA THR A 153 8.35 -26.64 -14.91
C THR A 153 7.16 -25.87 -14.39
N ALA A 154 7.46 -24.83 -13.61
CA ALA A 154 6.49 -23.83 -13.20
C ALA A 154 7.11 -22.44 -13.32
N TYR A 155 6.31 -21.44 -13.72
CA TYR A 155 6.72 -20.05 -13.87
C TYR A 155 7.89 -19.82 -14.84
N CYS A 156 8.10 -20.72 -15.80
CA CYS A 156 9.09 -20.63 -16.87
C CYS A 156 8.44 -20.17 -18.16
N ASN A 157 9.11 -19.27 -18.88
CA ASN A 157 8.69 -18.88 -20.22
C ASN A 157 9.28 -19.80 -21.29
N SER A 158 10.49 -20.34 -21.08
CA SER A 158 11.17 -21.27 -21.99
C SER A 158 12.21 -22.08 -21.23
N ILE A 159 12.56 -23.26 -21.78
CA ILE A 159 13.62 -24.14 -21.30
C ILE A 159 14.62 -24.35 -22.42
N ILE A 160 15.90 -24.45 -22.06
CA ILE A 160 16.99 -24.79 -22.98
C ILE A 160 17.78 -25.93 -22.39
N TRP A 161 17.91 -27.02 -23.19
CA TRP A 161 18.76 -28.17 -22.87
C TRP A 161 20.18 -27.93 -23.35
N SER A 162 21.16 -28.30 -22.54
CA SER A 162 22.57 -28.30 -22.90
C SER A 162 23.26 -29.61 -22.47
N THR A 163 24.37 -29.97 -23.08
CA THR A 163 25.15 -31.15 -22.74
C THR A 163 26.63 -30.80 -22.61
N SER A 164 27.36 -31.47 -21.72
CA SER A 164 28.82 -31.46 -21.64
C SER A 164 29.48 -32.44 -22.62
N GLY A 165 28.69 -33.30 -23.24
CA GLY A 165 29.15 -34.34 -24.19
C GLY A 165 29.07 -33.88 -25.64
N SER A 166 29.34 -34.82 -26.56
CA SER A 166 29.28 -34.62 -28.03
C SER A 166 27.93 -35.00 -28.65
N GLY A 167 26.96 -35.40 -27.83
CA GLY A 167 25.62 -35.73 -28.27
C GLY A 167 24.83 -34.51 -28.75
N THR A 168 23.74 -34.75 -29.46
CA THR A 168 22.85 -33.72 -29.99
C THR A 168 21.43 -33.92 -29.50
N PHE A 169 20.69 -32.82 -29.32
CA PHE A 169 19.27 -32.85 -29.08
C PHE A 169 18.51 -32.79 -30.39
N SER A 170 17.38 -33.48 -30.50
CA SER A 170 16.47 -33.33 -31.64
C SER A 170 15.78 -31.96 -31.63
N ASP A 171 15.44 -31.50 -30.44
CA ASP A 171 14.99 -30.13 -30.11
C ASP A 171 15.59 -29.79 -28.76
N ASN A 172 16.23 -28.64 -28.63
CA ASN A 172 16.84 -28.19 -27.39
C ASN A 172 16.01 -27.11 -26.66
N THR A 173 14.80 -26.86 -27.17
CA THR A 173 13.86 -25.85 -26.60
C THR A 173 12.49 -26.50 -26.41
N SER A 174 11.76 -26.00 -25.42
CA SER A 174 10.35 -26.31 -25.15
C SER A 174 9.66 -25.21 -24.31
#